data_231af850828d263a4bde84d92ae0fea5
#
_entry.id   231af850828d263a4bde84d92ae0fea5
#
_cell.length_a   1.000
_cell.length_b   1.000
_cell.length_c   1.000
_cell.angle_alpha   90.00
_cell.angle_beta   90.00
_cell.angle_gamma   90.00
#
_symmetry.space_group_name_H-M   'P 1'
#
loop_
_entity.id
_entity.type
_entity.pdbx_description
1 polymer ?
#
loop_
_entity_poly.entity_id
_entity_poly.type
_entity_poly.pdbx_seq_one_letter_code
_entity_poly.pdbx_strand_id
1 'polypeptide(L)'
;MQRGEIYYAELNPVMGCEFGGQQPVVIVQNDYGNRQGFTFIVAPIAKRSEARLPTQVEVTVMNKIAVVMTEQVRTLSGARFISSCGRLSDEDMTRVDQALKVSVGLVKSKRTKALDESLIHRGDIYFADLSHSFGSEQSGLRPVVIIQNDYGNRYSPTTIIAPITTKRKGRMPTHVDHWHHKTCETVLLEQVRAISCTRLVSRVGQMSRFDMAKIDDALRVSLGLASFEKRPKEDANPALSEG
;
A
#
# COMPACT_ATOMS: atom_id res chain seq x y z
N MET A 1 16.14 -8.36 0.88
CA MET A 1 15.36 -7.59 1.88
C MET A 1 14.18 -8.43 2.32
N GLN A 2 13.85 -8.42 3.61
CA GLN A 2 12.76 -9.24 4.19
C GLN A 2 11.79 -8.36 4.96
N ARG A 3 10.56 -8.84 5.13
CA ARG A 3 9.54 -8.17 5.95
C ARG A 3 10.03 -8.00 7.39
N GLY A 4 9.81 -6.83 7.97
CA GLY A 4 10.26 -6.45 9.32
C GLY A 4 11.67 -5.89 9.38
N GLU A 5 12.48 -6.00 8.34
CA GLU A 5 13.79 -5.33 8.29
C GLU A 5 13.63 -3.82 8.20
N ILE A 6 14.55 -3.10 8.85
CA ILE A 6 14.59 -1.65 8.91
C ILE A 6 15.78 -1.15 8.10
N TYR A 7 15.54 -0.15 7.26
CA TYR A 7 16.57 0.50 6.45
C TYR A 7 16.42 2.02 6.55
N TYR A 8 17.55 2.74 6.49
CA TYR A 8 17.52 4.14 6.06
C TYR A 8 17.21 4.18 4.57
N ALA A 9 16.25 5.04 4.19
CA ALA A 9 15.87 5.24 2.80
C ALA A 9 15.62 6.72 2.49
N GLU A 10 15.88 7.10 1.23
CA GLU A 10 15.54 8.43 0.71
C GLU A 10 14.08 8.46 0.28
N LEU A 11 13.27 9.26 0.95
CA LEU A 11 11.84 9.38 0.70
C LEU A 11 11.49 10.51 -0.29
N ASN A 12 12.42 11.45 -0.54
CA ASN A 12 12.21 12.51 -1.53
C ASN A 12 12.26 11.95 -2.97
N PRO A 13 11.59 12.61 -3.93
CA PRO A 13 10.77 13.80 -3.76
C PRO A 13 9.41 13.50 -3.13
N VAL A 14 8.87 14.46 -2.38
CA VAL A 14 7.54 14.41 -1.75
C VAL A 14 6.77 15.67 -2.10
N MET A 15 5.45 15.66 -1.88
CA MET A 15 4.57 16.79 -2.12
C MET A 15 3.65 17.02 -0.90
N GLY A 16 3.43 18.29 -0.57
CA GLY A 16 2.53 18.68 0.52
C GLY A 16 2.89 18.04 1.86
N CYS A 17 1.96 17.29 2.44
CA CYS A 17 2.10 16.69 3.76
C CYS A 17 2.65 15.26 3.75
N GLU A 18 3.21 14.80 2.64
CA GLU A 18 3.87 13.49 2.58
C GLU A 18 5.13 13.47 3.44
N PHE A 19 5.42 12.32 4.04
CA PHE A 19 6.61 12.13 4.86
C PHE A 19 7.86 12.00 3.96
N GLY A 20 8.84 12.88 4.14
CA GLY A 20 10.00 13.02 3.26
C GLY A 20 11.34 12.96 3.96
N GLY A 21 12.41 13.14 3.18
CA GLY A 21 13.80 13.14 3.62
C GLY A 21 14.37 11.74 3.83
N GLN A 22 15.59 11.68 4.34
CA GLN A 22 16.23 10.41 4.73
C GLN A 22 15.71 9.95 6.09
N GLN A 23 14.96 8.85 6.09
CA GLN A 23 14.31 8.33 7.27
C GLN A 23 14.51 6.81 7.39
N PRO A 24 14.49 6.27 8.61
CA PRO A 24 14.33 4.84 8.80
C PRO A 24 12.91 4.43 8.34
N VAL A 25 12.84 3.29 7.65
CA VAL A 25 11.60 2.68 7.17
C VAL A 25 11.61 1.20 7.52
N VAL A 26 10.46 0.62 7.84
CA VAL A 26 10.30 -0.83 7.99
C VAL A 26 9.63 -1.42 6.76
N ILE A 27 10.16 -2.53 6.26
CA ILE A 27 9.56 -3.28 5.14
C ILE A 27 8.32 -4.00 5.65
N VAL A 28 7.18 -3.69 5.04
CA VAL A 28 5.87 -4.31 5.37
C VAL A 28 5.33 -5.19 4.24
N GLN A 29 5.93 -5.16 3.06
CA GLN A 29 5.61 -6.03 1.94
C GLN A 29 5.88 -7.50 2.27
N ASN A 30 5.10 -8.42 1.70
CA ASN A 30 5.34 -9.85 1.82
C ASN A 30 6.68 -10.28 1.20
N ASP A 31 7.27 -11.35 1.76
CA ASP A 31 8.62 -11.78 1.32
C ASP A 31 8.65 -12.41 -0.07
N TYR A 32 7.52 -12.89 -0.59
CA TYR A 32 7.45 -13.32 -1.98
C TYR A 32 7.65 -12.12 -2.93
N GLY A 33 6.92 -11.02 -2.71
CA GLY A 33 7.09 -9.79 -3.47
C GLY A 33 8.49 -9.19 -3.32
N ASN A 34 9.06 -9.23 -2.10
CA ASN A 34 10.42 -8.76 -1.80
C ASN A 34 11.51 -9.51 -2.60
N ARG A 35 11.27 -10.78 -2.94
CA ARG A 35 12.22 -11.60 -3.74
C ARG A 35 12.05 -11.43 -5.24
N GLN A 36 10.86 -11.03 -5.72
CA GLN A 36 10.52 -11.00 -7.14
C GLN A 36 10.55 -9.59 -7.73
N GLY A 37 10.41 -8.56 -6.90
CA GLY A 37 10.25 -7.18 -7.33
C GLY A 37 11.48 -6.31 -7.13
N PHE A 38 11.46 -5.14 -7.79
CA PHE A 38 12.43 -4.06 -7.60
C PHE A 38 11.89 -2.94 -6.70
N THR A 39 10.67 -3.12 -6.21
CA THR A 39 9.99 -2.17 -5.31
C THR A 39 9.56 -2.85 -4.04
N PHE A 40 9.50 -2.09 -2.95
CA PHE A 40 9.20 -2.56 -1.60
C PHE A 40 8.17 -1.63 -0.96
N ILE A 41 7.12 -2.21 -0.37
CA ILE A 41 6.18 -1.43 0.44
C ILE A 41 6.79 -1.27 1.83
N VAL A 42 6.90 -0.03 2.27
CA VAL A 42 7.50 0.34 3.55
C VAL A 42 6.57 1.26 4.35
N ALA A 43 6.72 1.25 5.68
CA ALA A 43 6.16 2.25 6.56
C ALA A 43 7.30 3.10 7.15
N PRO A 44 7.24 4.44 7.05
CA PRO A 44 8.22 5.33 7.66
C PRO A 44 8.23 5.23 9.18
N ILE A 45 9.40 5.45 9.79
CA ILE A 45 9.60 5.47 11.23
C ILE A 45 10.00 6.89 11.64
N ALA A 46 9.14 7.57 12.37
CA ALA A 46 9.36 8.93 12.85
C ALA A 46 10.09 8.94 14.21
N LYS A 47 10.99 9.89 14.41
CA LYS A 47 11.62 10.18 15.72
C LYS A 47 10.61 10.90 16.61
N ARG A 48 9.71 10.14 17.22
CA ARG A 48 8.70 10.62 18.18
C ARG A 48 8.71 9.72 19.40
N SER A 49 8.32 10.27 20.54
CA SER A 49 8.23 9.52 21.80
C SER A 49 6.85 8.88 22.04
N GLU A 50 5.84 9.22 21.22
CA GLU A 50 4.47 8.77 21.47
C GLU A 50 3.72 8.48 20.17
N ALA A 51 3.01 7.34 20.11
CA ALA A 51 1.98 7.06 19.14
C ALA A 51 0.68 7.82 19.52
N ARG A 52 0.07 8.53 18.57
CA ARG A 52 -1.14 9.36 18.80
C ARG A 52 -2.37 8.83 18.06
N LEU A 53 -2.19 7.95 17.12
CA LEU A 53 -3.24 7.41 16.26
C LEU A 53 -3.23 5.88 16.30
N PRO A 54 -4.37 5.22 16.07
CA PRO A 54 -4.43 3.76 15.99
C PRO A 54 -3.66 3.18 14.79
N THR A 55 -3.19 4.03 13.89
CA THR A 55 -2.33 3.73 12.74
C THR A 55 -0.85 3.89 13.05
N GLN A 56 -0.49 4.23 14.30
CA GLN A 56 0.88 4.47 14.75
C GLN A 56 1.27 3.45 15.81
N VAL A 57 2.52 2.98 15.75
CA VAL A 57 3.04 1.97 16.67
C VAL A 57 4.37 2.43 17.24
N GLU A 58 4.46 2.53 18.58
CA GLU A 58 5.73 2.76 19.25
C GLU A 58 6.61 1.51 19.15
N VAL A 59 7.85 1.72 18.78
CA VAL A 59 8.87 0.68 18.62
C VAL A 59 10.21 1.16 19.14
N THR A 60 11.12 0.23 19.43
CA THR A 60 12.50 0.57 19.76
C THR A 60 13.39 0.27 18.55
N VAL A 61 14.03 1.31 18.03
CA VAL A 61 14.99 1.23 16.92
C VAL A 61 16.32 1.80 17.37
N MET A 62 17.42 1.01 17.26
CA MET A 62 18.76 1.43 17.67
C MET A 62 18.78 1.99 19.11
N ASN A 63 18.12 1.32 20.05
CA ASN A 63 17.96 1.70 21.48
C ASN A 63 17.27 3.08 21.71
N LYS A 64 16.45 3.53 20.74
CA LYS A 64 15.65 4.75 20.85
C LYS A 64 14.20 4.47 20.57
N ILE A 65 13.31 5.13 21.34
CA ILE A 65 11.87 5.09 21.07
C ILE A 65 11.60 5.85 19.77
N ALA A 66 10.80 5.24 18.92
CA ALA A 66 10.37 5.78 17.62
C ALA A 66 8.95 5.30 17.30
N VAL A 67 8.32 5.86 16.28
CA VAL A 67 6.94 5.53 15.89
C VAL A 67 6.86 5.12 14.44
N VAL A 68 6.39 3.91 14.18
CA VAL A 68 6.02 3.45 12.83
C VAL A 68 4.70 4.12 12.43
N MET A 69 4.70 4.78 11.27
CA MET A 69 3.56 5.54 10.73
C MET A 69 2.92 4.76 9.57
N THR A 70 1.97 3.87 9.87
CA THR A 70 1.36 3.03 8.82
C THR A 70 0.39 3.80 7.91
N GLU A 71 -0.09 4.97 8.33
CA GLU A 71 -0.85 5.90 7.49
C GLU A 71 0.01 6.59 6.42
N GLN A 72 1.34 6.49 6.53
CA GLN A 72 2.30 6.99 5.55
C GLN A 72 2.97 5.87 4.74
N VAL A 73 2.36 4.69 4.73
CA VAL A 73 2.84 3.54 3.94
C VAL A 73 3.05 3.93 2.48
N ARG A 74 4.16 3.48 1.88
CA ARG A 74 4.47 3.78 0.48
C ARG A 74 5.36 2.73 -0.16
N THR A 75 5.27 2.63 -1.47
CA THR A 75 6.17 1.81 -2.29
C THR A 75 7.40 2.62 -2.65
N LEU A 76 8.58 2.02 -2.45
CA LEU A 76 9.88 2.58 -2.80
C LEU A 76 10.62 1.66 -3.78
N SER A 77 11.30 2.25 -4.75
CA SER A 77 12.32 1.55 -5.54
C SER A 77 13.47 1.08 -4.64
N GLY A 78 14.01 -0.11 -4.90
CA GLY A 78 15.16 -0.66 -4.18
C GLY A 78 16.40 0.25 -4.16
N ALA A 79 16.54 1.11 -5.19
CA ALA A 79 17.64 2.08 -5.27
C ALA A 79 17.54 3.24 -4.26
N ARG A 80 16.42 3.38 -3.54
CA ARG A 80 16.26 4.40 -2.48
C ARG A 80 16.80 3.96 -1.13
N PHE A 81 17.11 2.68 -0.93
CA PHE A 81 17.62 2.16 0.33
C PHE A 81 19.12 2.45 0.48
N ILE A 82 19.51 2.97 1.63
CA ILE A 82 20.87 3.45 1.91
C ILE A 82 21.63 2.43 2.75
N SER A 83 21.10 2.06 3.92
CA SER A 83 21.76 1.15 4.85
C SER A 83 20.77 0.42 5.74
N SER A 84 21.11 -0.80 6.15
CA SER A 84 20.33 -1.57 7.13
C SER A 84 20.49 -1.00 8.54
N CYS A 85 19.39 -0.96 9.31
CA CYS A 85 19.36 -0.49 10.69
C CYS A 85 18.90 -1.56 11.68
N GLY A 86 18.68 -2.80 11.22
CA GLY A 86 18.21 -3.90 12.05
C GLY A 86 16.84 -4.42 11.63
N ARG A 87 16.08 -4.92 12.60
CA ARG A 87 14.77 -5.56 12.39
C ARG A 87 13.85 -5.29 13.58
N LEU A 88 12.56 -5.13 13.34
CA LEU A 88 11.54 -5.14 14.39
C LEU A 88 11.37 -6.54 14.98
N SER A 89 11.01 -6.61 16.26
CA SER A 89 10.59 -7.87 16.89
C SER A 89 9.29 -8.39 16.27
N ASP A 90 9.01 -9.69 16.43
CA ASP A 90 7.75 -10.28 15.94
C ASP A 90 6.55 -9.70 16.68
N GLU A 91 6.70 -9.31 17.96
CA GLU A 91 5.68 -8.60 18.72
C GLU A 91 5.39 -7.22 18.12
N ASP A 92 6.42 -6.43 17.83
CA ASP A 92 6.27 -5.14 17.19
C ASP A 92 5.64 -5.27 15.80
N MET A 93 6.06 -6.26 15.01
CA MET A 93 5.47 -6.54 13.70
C MET A 93 3.99 -6.91 13.81
N THR A 94 3.59 -7.66 14.84
CA THR A 94 2.17 -7.98 15.10
C THR A 94 1.37 -6.71 15.36
N ARG A 95 1.91 -5.74 16.12
CA ARG A 95 1.27 -4.43 16.37
C ARG A 95 1.21 -3.59 15.09
N VAL A 96 2.27 -3.60 14.29
CA VAL A 96 2.32 -2.93 12.98
C VAL A 96 1.26 -3.51 12.03
N ASP A 97 1.05 -4.84 12.04
CA ASP A 97 0.01 -5.49 11.24
C ASP A 97 -1.40 -5.05 11.60
N GLN A 98 -1.69 -4.89 12.87
CA GLN A 98 -2.99 -4.35 13.30
C GLN A 98 -3.17 -2.89 12.87
N ALA A 99 -2.13 -2.06 13.02
CA ALA A 99 -2.16 -0.68 12.57
C ALA A 99 -2.32 -0.55 11.05
N LEU A 100 -1.64 -1.39 10.26
CA LEU A 100 -1.81 -1.46 8.80
C LEU A 100 -3.25 -1.81 8.42
N LYS A 101 -3.86 -2.82 9.07
CA LYS A 101 -5.26 -3.19 8.82
C LYS A 101 -6.21 -2.01 9.05
N VAL A 102 -5.93 -1.19 10.08
CA VAL A 102 -6.70 0.04 10.32
C VAL A 102 -6.46 1.05 9.20
N SER A 103 -5.19 1.33 8.85
CA SER A 103 -4.82 2.34 7.84
C SER A 103 -5.48 2.08 6.50
N VAL A 104 -5.46 0.83 6.02
CA VAL A 104 -6.01 0.46 4.71
C VAL A 104 -7.49 -0.02 4.78
N GLY A 105 -8.19 0.22 5.89
CA GLY A 105 -9.62 -0.04 6.00
C GLY A 105 -10.03 -1.53 5.99
N LEU A 106 -9.12 -2.44 6.33
CA LEU A 106 -9.41 -3.88 6.47
C LEU A 106 -10.10 -4.22 7.80
N VAL A 107 -10.14 -3.29 8.73
CA VAL A 107 -10.91 -3.37 9.99
C VAL A 107 -12.07 -2.38 9.89
N LYS A 108 -13.29 -2.87 10.07
CA LYS A 108 -14.48 -2.01 10.08
C LYS A 108 -14.42 -1.06 11.28
N SER A 109 -14.45 0.25 11.03
CA SER A 109 -14.66 1.24 12.08
C SER A 109 -16.10 1.17 12.58
N LYS A 110 -16.28 1.18 13.92
CA LYS A 110 -17.62 1.17 14.55
C LYS A 110 -18.40 2.50 14.37
N ARG A 111 -17.81 3.52 13.72
CA ARG A 111 -18.41 4.86 13.53
C ARG A 111 -18.47 5.22 12.05
N THR A 112 -19.47 4.72 11.36
CA THR A 112 -19.91 5.29 10.09
C THR A 112 -21.08 6.24 10.36
N LYS A 113 -20.81 7.55 10.51
CA LYS A 113 -21.82 8.58 10.18
C LYS A 113 -22.12 8.48 8.67
N ALA A 114 -23.33 8.91 8.28
CA ALA A 114 -23.70 9.01 6.87
C ALA A 114 -22.56 9.59 6.02
N LEU A 115 -22.32 8.99 4.86
CA LEU A 115 -21.29 9.42 3.92
C LEU A 115 -21.60 10.86 3.48
N ASP A 116 -20.66 11.74 3.65
CA ASP A 116 -20.70 13.09 3.13
C ASP A 116 -20.03 13.06 1.75
N GLU A 117 -20.84 13.23 0.70
CA GLU A 117 -20.39 13.14 -0.70
C GLU A 117 -19.29 14.15 -1.08
N SER A 118 -19.09 15.19 -0.27
CA SER A 118 -18.00 16.17 -0.45
C SER A 118 -16.63 15.65 0.00
N LEU A 119 -16.57 14.52 0.71
CA LEU A 119 -15.36 13.92 1.25
C LEU A 119 -14.82 12.81 0.34
N ILE A 120 -13.53 12.55 0.47
CA ILE A 120 -12.85 11.40 -0.15
C ILE A 120 -13.26 10.13 0.62
N HIS A 121 -13.75 9.11 -0.10
CA HIS A 121 -14.16 7.84 0.48
C HIS A 121 -13.31 6.68 0.00
N ARG A 122 -13.16 5.67 0.84
CA ARG A 122 -12.55 4.40 0.46
C ARG A 122 -13.29 3.77 -0.71
N GLY A 123 -12.56 3.38 -1.75
CA GLY A 123 -13.11 2.85 -3.00
C GLY A 123 -13.40 3.90 -4.06
N ASP A 124 -13.32 5.19 -3.75
CA ASP A 124 -13.39 6.22 -4.79
C ASP A 124 -12.24 6.10 -5.77
N ILE A 125 -12.50 6.42 -7.04
CA ILE A 125 -11.51 6.45 -8.11
C ILE A 125 -11.26 7.91 -8.48
N TYR A 126 -9.99 8.32 -8.44
CA TYR A 126 -9.55 9.67 -8.83
C TYR A 126 -8.47 9.60 -9.90
N PHE A 127 -8.37 10.60 -10.77
CA PHE A 127 -7.09 10.91 -11.38
C PHE A 127 -6.20 11.57 -10.35
N ALA A 128 -4.97 11.06 -10.22
CA ALA A 128 -3.96 11.60 -9.32
C ALA A 128 -2.63 11.84 -10.05
N ASP A 129 -1.95 12.92 -9.69
CA ASP A 129 -0.60 13.20 -10.18
C ASP A 129 0.42 12.44 -9.34
N LEU A 130 0.95 11.35 -9.89
CA LEU A 130 2.01 10.55 -9.33
C LEU A 130 3.39 10.91 -9.90
N SER A 131 3.54 12.04 -10.58
CA SER A 131 4.85 12.60 -10.97
C SER A 131 5.77 12.68 -9.75
N HIS A 132 7.07 12.80 -9.94
CA HIS A 132 8.06 12.74 -8.87
C HIS A 132 8.22 11.32 -8.24
N SER A 133 8.04 10.29 -9.04
CA SER A 133 8.39 8.91 -8.69
C SER A 133 9.83 8.59 -9.11
N PHE A 134 10.41 7.53 -8.55
CA PHE A 134 11.78 7.12 -8.83
C PHE A 134 11.86 5.66 -9.28
N GLY A 135 12.65 5.38 -10.31
CA GLY A 135 12.90 4.03 -10.79
C GLY A 135 11.62 3.30 -11.21
N SER A 136 11.31 2.17 -10.58
CA SER A 136 10.17 1.31 -10.91
C SER A 136 8.86 1.70 -10.20
N GLU A 137 8.83 2.82 -9.49
CA GLU A 137 7.60 3.35 -8.88
C GLU A 137 6.63 3.83 -9.97
N GLN A 138 5.31 3.64 -9.74
CA GLN A 138 4.30 4.15 -10.69
C GLN A 138 4.32 5.69 -10.73
N SER A 139 4.30 6.27 -11.92
CA SER A 139 4.48 7.72 -12.16
C SER A 139 3.45 8.29 -13.13
N GLY A 140 3.35 9.62 -13.16
CA GLY A 140 2.53 10.40 -14.06
C GLY A 140 1.07 10.52 -13.63
N LEU A 141 0.27 11.28 -14.39
CA LEU A 141 -1.17 11.42 -14.17
C LEU A 141 -1.87 10.10 -14.53
N ARG A 142 -2.59 9.52 -13.58
CA ARG A 142 -3.27 8.23 -13.77
C ARG A 142 -4.43 8.01 -12.81
N PRO A 143 -5.35 7.10 -13.14
CA PRO A 143 -6.38 6.70 -12.21
C PRO A 143 -5.76 5.94 -11.02
N VAL A 144 -6.33 6.18 -9.84
CA VAL A 144 -6.00 5.53 -8.57
C VAL A 144 -7.28 5.20 -7.83
N VAL A 145 -7.27 4.14 -7.03
CA VAL A 145 -8.35 3.85 -6.08
C VAL A 145 -7.92 4.21 -4.66
N ILE A 146 -8.80 4.87 -3.92
CA ILE A 146 -8.58 5.23 -2.51
C ILE A 146 -8.69 3.97 -1.65
N ILE A 147 -7.63 3.68 -0.90
CA ILE A 147 -7.52 2.48 -0.04
C ILE A 147 -7.63 2.85 1.44
N GLN A 148 -7.24 4.08 1.81
CA GLN A 148 -7.28 4.54 3.19
C GLN A 148 -8.69 4.43 3.77
N ASN A 149 -8.80 4.14 5.07
CA ASN A 149 -10.07 4.14 5.79
C ASN A 149 -10.71 5.55 5.80
N ASP A 150 -12.05 5.60 5.87
CA ASP A 150 -12.79 6.87 5.76
C ASP A 150 -12.52 7.83 6.93
N TYR A 151 -12.18 7.32 8.12
CA TYR A 151 -11.78 8.18 9.22
C TYR A 151 -10.48 8.93 8.90
N GLY A 152 -9.48 8.22 8.38
CA GLY A 152 -8.24 8.82 7.90
C GLY A 152 -8.48 9.83 6.79
N ASN A 153 -9.29 9.47 5.78
CA ASN A 153 -9.65 10.36 4.66
C ASN A 153 -10.30 11.66 5.12
N ARG A 154 -11.08 11.62 6.20
CA ARG A 154 -11.76 12.81 6.74
C ARG A 154 -10.83 13.78 7.47
N TYR A 155 -9.78 13.27 8.14
CA TYR A 155 -8.98 14.07 9.09
C TYR A 155 -7.51 14.21 8.70
N SER A 156 -7.03 13.43 7.72
CA SER A 156 -5.65 13.49 7.25
C SER A 156 -5.51 14.34 6.00
N PRO A 157 -4.44 15.13 5.87
CA PRO A 157 -4.11 15.81 4.61
C PRO A 157 -3.52 14.86 3.55
N THR A 158 -3.31 13.58 3.91
CA THR A 158 -2.83 12.52 3.00
C THR A 158 -3.84 11.39 2.91
N THR A 159 -3.83 10.66 1.79
CA THR A 159 -4.63 9.44 1.60
C THR A 159 -3.78 8.33 1.02
N ILE A 160 -4.07 7.08 1.37
CA ILE A 160 -3.41 5.90 0.79
C ILE A 160 -4.17 5.48 -0.45
N ILE A 161 -3.44 5.32 -1.57
CA ILE A 161 -3.99 4.93 -2.86
C ILE A 161 -3.31 3.67 -3.41
N ALA A 162 -3.99 3.00 -4.34
CA ALA A 162 -3.40 2.02 -5.24
C ALA A 162 -3.55 2.50 -6.70
N PRO A 163 -2.48 2.51 -7.50
CA PRO A 163 -2.55 2.91 -8.91
C PRO A 163 -3.32 1.90 -9.76
N ILE A 164 -4.00 2.42 -10.78
CA ILE A 164 -4.70 1.64 -11.79
C ILE A 164 -3.95 1.78 -13.13
N THR A 165 -3.87 0.70 -13.91
CA THR A 165 -3.20 0.70 -15.21
C THR A 165 -4.00 -0.06 -16.26
N THR A 166 -4.03 0.44 -17.49
CA THR A 166 -4.57 -0.24 -18.66
C THR A 166 -3.55 -1.18 -19.33
N LYS A 167 -2.25 -1.05 -18.95
CA LYS A 167 -1.22 -1.94 -19.47
C LYS A 167 -1.40 -3.33 -18.89
N ARG A 168 -1.55 -4.33 -19.76
CA ARG A 168 -1.61 -5.72 -19.33
C ARG A 168 -0.38 -6.08 -18.51
N LYS A 169 -0.60 -6.55 -17.31
CA LYS A 169 0.42 -7.07 -16.39
C LYS A 169 0.27 -8.57 -16.28
N GLY A 170 1.38 -9.27 -16.00
CA GLY A 170 1.31 -10.69 -15.65
C GLY A 170 0.41 -10.90 -14.43
N ARG A 171 -0.26 -12.05 -14.34
CA ARG A 171 -1.12 -12.38 -13.19
C ARG A 171 -0.26 -12.49 -11.93
N MET A 172 -0.50 -11.61 -10.99
CA MET A 172 0.08 -11.63 -9.64
C MET A 172 -1.03 -11.64 -8.59
N PRO A 173 -0.81 -12.22 -7.42
CA PRO A 173 -1.81 -12.24 -6.35
C PRO A 173 -2.14 -10.84 -5.81
N THR A 174 -1.30 -9.86 -6.12
CA THR A 174 -1.44 -8.44 -5.76
C THR A 174 -2.12 -7.61 -6.85
N HIS A 175 -2.50 -8.24 -7.98
CA HIS A 175 -3.20 -7.59 -9.08
C HIS A 175 -4.70 -7.89 -9.03
N VAL A 176 -5.52 -6.86 -9.19
CA VAL A 176 -6.98 -7.01 -9.28
C VAL A 176 -7.46 -6.40 -10.58
N ASP A 177 -8.01 -7.26 -11.46
CA ASP A 177 -8.62 -6.81 -12.70
C ASP A 177 -10.00 -6.19 -12.40
N HIS A 178 -10.22 -5.01 -12.94
CA HIS A 178 -11.43 -4.22 -12.87
C HIS A 178 -11.88 -3.81 -14.28
N TRP A 179 -13.18 -3.91 -14.55
CA TRP A 179 -13.76 -3.49 -15.81
C TRP A 179 -14.39 -2.11 -15.69
N HIS A 180 -13.81 -1.13 -16.36
CA HIS A 180 -14.38 0.20 -16.50
C HIS A 180 -14.85 0.39 -17.95
N HIS A 181 -16.17 0.54 -18.13
CA HIS A 181 -16.82 0.48 -19.45
C HIS A 181 -16.45 -0.82 -20.20
N LYS A 182 -15.73 -0.71 -21.31
CA LYS A 182 -15.29 -1.86 -22.13
C LYS A 182 -13.78 -2.17 -21.99
N THR A 183 -13.11 -1.48 -21.08
CA THR A 183 -11.66 -1.61 -20.87
C THR A 183 -11.38 -2.39 -19.60
N CYS A 184 -10.54 -3.42 -19.73
CA CYS A 184 -10.00 -4.12 -18.57
C CYS A 184 -8.80 -3.34 -18.02
N GLU A 185 -8.88 -2.93 -16.77
CA GLU A 185 -7.83 -2.21 -16.04
C GLU A 185 -7.36 -3.06 -14.88
N THR A 186 -6.13 -2.86 -14.42
CA THR A 186 -5.54 -3.62 -13.31
C THR A 186 -5.16 -2.67 -12.17
N VAL A 187 -5.66 -2.94 -10.98
CA VAL A 187 -5.24 -2.29 -9.73
C VAL A 187 -3.97 -2.95 -9.21
N LEU A 188 -2.95 -2.17 -8.92
CA LEU A 188 -1.62 -2.64 -8.52
C LEU A 188 -1.42 -2.48 -7.01
N LEU A 189 -1.73 -3.51 -6.22
CA LEU A 189 -1.66 -3.45 -4.76
C LEU A 189 -0.22 -3.54 -4.22
N GLU A 190 0.75 -3.94 -5.03
CA GLU A 190 2.19 -3.85 -4.72
C GLU A 190 2.76 -2.44 -4.91
N GLN A 191 1.94 -1.50 -5.40
CA GLN A 191 2.31 -0.10 -5.65
C GLN A 191 1.53 0.87 -4.75
N VAL A 192 0.97 0.39 -3.63
CA VAL A 192 0.24 1.24 -2.68
C VAL A 192 1.13 2.33 -2.10
N ARG A 193 0.59 3.53 -1.95
CA ARG A 193 1.33 4.66 -1.38
C ARG A 193 0.42 5.73 -0.79
N ALA A 194 0.87 6.34 0.29
CA ALA A 194 0.30 7.58 0.78
C ALA A 194 0.70 8.73 -0.15
N ILE A 195 -0.26 9.57 -0.49
CA ILE A 195 -0.06 10.80 -1.26
C ILE A 195 -0.76 11.97 -0.57
N SER A 196 -0.27 13.20 -0.79
CA SER A 196 -1.02 14.40 -0.40
C SER A 196 -2.37 14.44 -1.14
N CYS A 197 -3.45 14.81 -0.43
CA CYS A 197 -4.76 14.98 -1.05
C CYS A 197 -4.74 16.05 -2.16
N THR A 198 -3.77 16.97 -2.15
CA THR A 198 -3.57 17.97 -3.20
C THR A 198 -3.13 17.38 -4.55
N ARG A 199 -2.69 16.11 -4.58
CA ARG A 199 -2.40 15.38 -5.82
C ARG A 199 -3.63 14.80 -6.51
N LEU A 200 -4.77 14.76 -5.82
CA LEU A 200 -6.03 14.28 -6.41
C LEU A 200 -6.60 15.38 -7.32
N VAL A 201 -6.73 15.09 -8.61
CA VAL A 201 -7.14 16.06 -9.63
C VAL A 201 -8.64 16.08 -9.84
N SER A 202 -9.24 14.89 -10.08
CA SER A 202 -10.67 14.78 -10.33
C SER A 202 -11.19 13.40 -9.94
N ARG A 203 -12.39 13.35 -9.36
CA ARG A 203 -13.11 12.10 -9.10
C ARG A 203 -13.67 11.54 -10.40
N VAL A 204 -13.44 10.26 -10.66
CA VAL A 204 -13.84 9.57 -11.90
C VAL A 204 -15.00 8.61 -11.64
N GLY A 205 -15.07 8.03 -10.44
CA GLY A 205 -16.08 7.04 -10.09
C GLY A 205 -15.83 6.39 -8.74
N GLN A 206 -16.37 5.19 -8.59
CA GLN A 206 -16.20 4.39 -7.38
C GLN A 206 -16.10 2.91 -7.76
N MET A 207 -15.22 2.17 -7.08
CA MET A 207 -15.11 0.72 -7.18
C MET A 207 -16.38 0.03 -6.72
N SER A 208 -16.78 -1.04 -7.41
CA SER A 208 -17.86 -1.89 -6.95
C SER A 208 -17.48 -2.56 -5.61
N ARG A 209 -18.52 -2.91 -4.80
CA ARG A 209 -18.28 -3.67 -3.56
C ARG A 209 -17.60 -5.01 -3.82
N PHE A 210 -17.90 -5.63 -4.96
CA PHE A 210 -17.29 -6.89 -5.37
C PHE A 210 -15.79 -6.73 -5.68
N ASP A 211 -15.41 -5.69 -6.42
CA ASP A 211 -14.00 -5.43 -6.71
C ASP A 211 -13.25 -4.97 -5.47
N MET A 212 -13.90 -4.18 -4.58
CA MET A 212 -13.28 -3.83 -3.29
C MET A 212 -13.00 -5.05 -2.41
N ALA A 213 -13.83 -6.09 -2.44
CA ALA A 213 -13.52 -7.34 -1.73
C ALA A 213 -12.28 -8.04 -2.28
N LYS A 214 -12.10 -8.08 -3.61
CA LYS A 214 -10.87 -8.61 -4.23
C LYS A 214 -9.65 -7.76 -3.87
N ILE A 215 -9.81 -6.43 -3.86
CA ILE A 215 -8.77 -5.48 -3.45
C ILE A 215 -8.35 -5.76 -2.00
N ASP A 216 -9.31 -6.01 -1.09
CA ASP A 216 -9.04 -6.33 0.31
C ASP A 216 -8.20 -7.60 0.45
N ASP A 217 -8.50 -8.65 -0.32
CA ASP A 217 -7.74 -9.89 -0.31
C ASP A 217 -6.33 -9.70 -0.88
N ALA A 218 -6.21 -8.99 -2.00
CA ALA A 218 -4.91 -8.68 -2.61
C ALA A 218 -4.04 -7.77 -1.71
N LEU A 219 -4.66 -6.84 -0.97
CA LEU A 219 -3.97 -6.02 0.04
C LEU A 219 -3.42 -6.85 1.19
N ARG A 220 -4.20 -7.84 1.69
CA ARG A 220 -3.70 -8.75 2.73
C ARG A 220 -2.45 -9.49 2.28
N VAL A 221 -2.44 -9.96 1.04
CA VAL A 221 -1.26 -10.60 0.45
C VAL A 221 -0.12 -9.60 0.30
N SER A 222 -0.37 -8.45 -0.30
CA SER A 222 0.66 -7.45 -0.60
C SER A 222 1.39 -6.96 0.65
N LEU A 223 0.63 -6.69 1.72
CA LEU A 223 1.15 -6.21 3.00
C LEU A 223 1.61 -7.33 3.96
N GLY A 224 1.66 -8.60 3.49
CA GLY A 224 2.09 -9.72 4.30
C GLY A 224 1.17 -10.00 5.50
N LEU A 225 -0.11 -9.61 5.43
CA LEU A 225 -1.14 -9.84 6.45
C LEU A 225 -1.85 -11.19 6.28
N ALA A 226 -1.60 -11.88 5.16
CA ALA A 226 -2.01 -13.25 4.87
C ALA A 226 -0.87 -13.97 4.17
N SER A 227 -0.74 -15.27 4.45
CA SER A 227 0.21 -16.13 3.73
C SER A 227 -0.22 -16.28 2.28
N PHE A 228 0.74 -16.18 1.36
CA PHE A 228 0.53 -16.51 -0.04
C PHE A 228 1.13 -17.90 -0.30
N GLU A 229 0.29 -18.91 -0.38
CA GLU A 229 0.67 -20.20 -0.94
C GLU A 229 0.44 -20.17 -2.45
N LYS A 230 1.52 -20.31 -3.22
CA LYS A 230 1.44 -20.45 -4.67
C LYS A 230 0.59 -21.70 -4.95
N ARG A 231 -0.63 -21.56 -5.48
CA ARG A 231 -1.38 -22.73 -5.97
C ARG A 231 -0.46 -23.51 -6.90
N PRO A 232 -0.35 -24.86 -6.74
CA PRO A 232 0.33 -25.67 -7.74
C PRO A 232 -0.26 -25.30 -9.10
N LYS A 233 0.59 -25.22 -10.14
CA LYS A 233 0.10 -25.17 -11.51
C LYS A 233 -0.79 -26.40 -11.64
N GLU A 234 -2.08 -26.22 -11.92
CA GLU A 234 -2.90 -27.31 -12.46
C GLU A 234 -2.14 -27.81 -13.68
N ASP A 235 -1.62 -29.00 -13.58
CA ASP A 235 -0.96 -29.69 -14.67
C ASP A 235 -1.92 -29.64 -15.86
N ALA A 236 -1.47 -29.07 -16.96
CA ALA A 236 -2.19 -29.09 -18.20
C ALA A 236 -2.54 -30.56 -18.48
N ASN A 237 -3.83 -30.86 -18.45
CA ASN A 237 -4.36 -32.20 -18.73
C ASN A 237 -3.81 -32.69 -20.08
N PRO A 238 -2.96 -33.74 -20.13
CA PRO A 238 -2.46 -34.29 -21.38
C PRO A 238 -3.45 -35.36 -21.90
N ALA A 239 -4.69 -34.93 -22.17
CA ALA A 239 -5.67 -35.81 -22.76
C ALA A 239 -6.37 -35.10 -23.90
N LEU A 240 -5.73 -35.05 -25.04
CA LEU A 240 -6.33 -34.99 -26.42
C LEU A 240 -5.21 -35.20 -27.43
N SER A 241 -4.65 -36.42 -27.44
CA SER A 241 -3.96 -36.98 -28.60
C SER A 241 -4.31 -38.47 -28.64
N GLU A 242 -5.41 -38.73 -29.29
CA GLU A 242 -5.69 -40.01 -29.99
C GLU A 242 -7.14 -39.92 -30.47
N GLY A 243 -7.28 -39.82 -31.84
CA GLY A 243 -8.57 -39.88 -32.51
C GLY A 243 -8.48 -39.29 -33.91
#